data_bfa2d55ed5ae317e46eeb099ef979d34
#
_entry.id   bfa2d55ed5ae317e46eeb099ef979d34
#
_cell.length_a   1.000
_cell.length_b   1.000
_cell.length_c   1.000
_cell.angle_alpha   90.00
_cell.angle_beta   90.00
_cell.angle_gamma   90.00
#
_symmetry.space_group_name_H-M   'P 1'
#
loop_
_entity.id
_entity.type
_entity.pdbx_description
1 polymer ?
#
loop_
_entity_poly.entity_id
_entity_poly.type
_entity_poly.pdbx_seq_one_letter_code
_entity_poly.pdbx_strand_id
1 'polypeptide(L)'
;MRVKSNIIFALTLSAILGTTGCGKAKKTSSNEPQALTQDEEIVQARPLPEGAIPLDYAGHLYFDVMMRDTVAARMIFDTGNTEILIDTHFFKEHFAPSPTLQRTLIQGAGNSLEAAYRDTAEWEYSVGEHHTTEQGATVLDLRKILGYHVDGMFGMEFMRGRKVEFNYVDGYMLILPQDAQPEEGYVCVKCKWLDNRQARMVMPVGIKINDEVALDGNFLVDMGSSGSLSLNSSVVARLKLNRVLSNVRKKTYDTGGVGGSRTDYLFKADKVTVAGNELLDMQVNYSGNTQGMMAEDSFDGLVGNGLLEHFDVVIDFAKCEIWLRPNRNFGAMKRYDSGMTLTPQADGWLVNGLTEGSNAHRAGVMRGDVITSINGLTPREVDIKRLKAMGYSEEDWSVVIKRNGSDEKITFKKDKY
;
A
#
# COMPACT_ATOMS: atom_id res chain seq x y z
N MET A 1 -2.73 53.50 -10.64
CA MET A 1 -4.13 53.98 -10.66
C MET A 1 -4.97 53.03 -9.82
N ARG A 2 -5.43 53.56 -8.67
CA ARG A 2 -6.23 52.83 -7.67
C ARG A 2 -7.65 52.52 -8.21
N VAL A 3 -8.25 51.38 -7.84
CA VAL A 3 -9.60 51.38 -7.22
C VAL A 3 -9.75 50.13 -6.37
N LYS A 4 -9.95 50.37 -5.06
CA LYS A 4 -10.50 49.41 -4.07
C LYS A 4 -12.02 49.42 -4.19
N SER A 5 -12.67 48.32 -3.90
CA SER A 5 -14.04 48.35 -3.39
C SER A 5 -14.29 47.21 -2.42
N ASN A 6 -14.44 47.59 -1.16
CA ASN A 6 -15.01 46.77 -0.07
C ASN A 6 -16.51 46.79 -0.18
N ILE A 7 -17.22 45.69 0.10
CA ILE A 7 -18.61 45.71 0.56
C ILE A 7 -18.75 44.74 1.74
N ILE A 8 -19.11 45.32 2.87
CA ILE A 8 -19.55 44.72 4.13
C ILE A 8 -21.07 44.71 4.11
N PHE A 9 -21.73 43.63 4.55
CA PHE A 9 -23.06 43.61 5.13
C PHE A 9 -23.17 42.42 6.08
N ALA A 10 -23.23 42.60 7.28
CA ALA A 10 -24.11 43.01 8.38
C ALA A 10 -25.19 41.99 8.73
N LEU A 11 -25.06 41.52 9.98
CA LEU A 11 -25.99 40.66 10.75
C LEU A 11 -27.45 41.22 10.80
N THR A 12 -28.39 40.29 10.87
CA THR A 12 -29.58 40.50 11.73
C THR A 12 -30.01 39.21 12.41
N LEU A 13 -30.03 39.30 13.71
CA LEU A 13 -30.55 38.36 14.70
C LEU A 13 -32.07 38.57 14.82
N SER A 14 -32.86 37.50 14.87
CA SER A 14 -34.22 37.57 15.43
C SER A 14 -34.60 36.27 16.11
N ALA A 15 -34.68 36.31 17.42
CA ALA A 15 -35.25 35.32 18.28
C ALA A 15 -36.74 35.51 18.40
N ILE A 16 -37.55 34.43 18.38
CA ILE A 16 -38.92 34.42 18.96
C ILE A 16 -39.14 33.08 19.66
N LEU A 17 -39.59 33.21 20.90
CA LEU A 17 -39.93 32.17 21.88
C LEU A 17 -41.36 31.61 21.68
N GLY A 18 -41.52 30.35 22.12
CA GLY A 18 -42.75 29.83 22.78
C GLY A 18 -43.74 29.15 21.83
N THR A 19 -44.38 28.05 22.14
CA THR A 19 -44.99 27.54 23.36
C THR A 19 -45.40 26.07 23.17
N THR A 20 -45.51 25.37 24.26
CA THR A 20 -45.97 24.01 24.52
C THR A 20 -47.33 23.63 23.92
N GLY A 21 -47.44 22.36 23.44
CA GLY A 21 -48.73 21.75 23.13
C GLY A 21 -48.61 20.22 23.02
N CYS A 22 -49.17 19.54 24.02
CA CYS A 22 -49.26 18.08 24.13
C CYS A 22 -50.45 17.56 23.29
N GLY A 23 -50.25 16.49 22.51
CA GLY A 23 -51.33 15.81 21.78
C GLY A 23 -50.91 14.44 21.24
N LYS A 24 -51.61 13.42 21.70
CA LYS A 24 -51.41 11.99 21.42
C LYS A 24 -51.84 11.53 20.03
N ALA A 25 -51.06 10.64 19.45
CA ALA A 25 -51.36 9.43 18.67
C ALA A 25 -52.16 9.50 17.38
N LYS A 26 -51.59 9.02 16.28
CA LYS A 26 -51.98 7.76 15.59
C LYS A 26 -50.98 7.39 14.48
N LYS A 27 -50.68 6.12 14.43
CA LYS A 27 -49.88 5.45 13.39
C LYS A 27 -50.63 5.45 12.06
N THR A 28 -49.96 5.79 10.97
CA THR A 28 -50.18 5.17 9.66
C THR A 28 -48.83 5.16 8.92
N SER A 29 -48.49 3.99 8.45
CA SER A 29 -47.31 3.68 7.65
C SER A 29 -47.45 4.21 6.22
N SER A 30 -46.47 4.95 5.74
CA SER A 30 -46.16 5.04 4.32
C SER A 30 -44.64 5.06 4.17
N ASN A 31 -44.11 3.99 3.58
CA ASN A 31 -42.70 3.87 3.17
C ASN A 31 -42.49 4.80 1.97
N GLU A 32 -41.83 5.91 2.18
CA GLU A 32 -41.11 6.63 1.16
C GLU A 32 -39.62 6.42 1.42
N PRO A 33 -38.77 6.15 0.40
CA PRO A 33 -37.35 6.01 0.59
C PRO A 33 -36.75 7.38 0.93
N GLN A 34 -36.24 7.52 2.14
CA GLN A 34 -35.41 8.67 2.52
C GLN A 34 -34.17 8.68 1.63
N ALA A 35 -34.08 9.73 0.81
CA ALA A 35 -32.81 10.06 0.16
C ALA A 35 -31.76 10.27 1.23
N LEU A 36 -30.66 9.51 1.13
CA LEU A 36 -29.46 9.72 1.92
C LEU A 36 -28.91 11.09 1.53
N THR A 37 -29.07 12.07 2.40
CA THR A 37 -28.28 13.30 2.35
C THR A 37 -26.85 12.91 2.65
N GLN A 38 -26.02 12.95 1.62
CA GLN A 38 -24.58 12.94 1.76
C GLN A 38 -24.16 14.28 2.38
N ASP A 39 -24.08 14.34 3.69
CA ASP A 39 -23.19 15.27 4.36
C ASP A 39 -21.76 14.72 4.14
N GLU A 40 -21.18 15.00 2.98
CA GLU A 40 -19.75 15.02 2.81
C GLU A 40 -19.24 16.13 3.74
N GLU A 41 -18.84 15.79 4.97
CA GLU A 41 -17.94 16.64 5.72
C GLU A 41 -16.72 16.83 4.81
N ILE A 42 -16.64 18.02 4.23
CA ILE A 42 -15.41 18.52 3.63
C ILE A 42 -14.42 18.61 4.79
N VAL A 43 -13.69 17.51 5.03
CA VAL A 43 -12.55 17.53 5.93
C VAL A 43 -11.57 18.52 5.30
N GLN A 44 -11.57 19.76 5.79
CA GLN A 44 -10.58 20.74 5.39
C GLN A 44 -9.23 20.08 5.60
N ALA A 45 -8.52 19.85 4.50
CA ALA A 45 -7.19 19.27 4.54
C ALA A 45 -6.36 20.15 5.49
N ARG A 46 -5.86 19.55 6.56
CA ARG A 46 -4.96 20.27 7.47
C ARG A 46 -3.73 20.64 6.67
N PRO A 47 -3.19 21.85 6.84
CA PRO A 47 -1.92 22.19 6.22
C PRO A 47 -0.86 21.19 6.68
N LEU A 48 -0.08 20.70 5.74
CA LEU A 48 1.02 19.80 6.07
C LEU A 48 2.06 20.54 6.93
N PRO A 49 2.80 19.83 7.79
CA PRO A 49 3.91 20.41 8.54
C PRO A 49 4.93 21.09 7.61
N GLU A 50 5.66 22.06 8.12
CA GLU A 50 6.76 22.70 7.39
C GLU A 50 7.82 21.66 7.02
N GLY A 51 8.29 21.66 5.77
CA GLY A 51 9.24 20.69 5.23
C GLY A 51 8.63 19.32 4.92
N ALA A 52 7.34 19.12 5.12
CA ALA A 52 6.68 17.87 4.79
C ALA A 52 6.63 17.65 3.27
N ILE A 53 6.95 16.45 2.84
CA ILE A 53 6.91 16.00 1.47
C ILE A 53 5.59 15.26 1.25
N PRO A 54 4.69 15.74 0.37
CA PRO A 54 3.42 15.06 0.11
C PRO A 54 3.64 13.64 -0.40
N LEU A 55 2.81 12.71 0.05
CA LEU A 55 2.75 11.36 -0.47
C LEU A 55 1.30 10.93 -0.74
N ASP A 56 1.13 10.09 -1.73
CA ASP A 56 -0.13 9.41 -1.96
C ASP A 56 -0.04 7.97 -1.44
N TYR A 57 -1.01 7.58 -0.62
CA TYR A 57 -1.09 6.21 -0.12
C TYR A 57 -2.25 5.42 -0.74
N ALA A 58 -1.91 4.35 -1.44
CA ALA A 58 -2.89 3.42 -2.02
C ALA A 58 -2.42 1.95 -1.95
N GLY A 59 -1.93 1.54 -0.77
CA GLY A 59 -1.25 0.26 -0.53
C GLY A 59 0.27 0.39 -0.68
N HIS A 60 0.71 1.22 -1.60
CA HIS A 60 2.10 1.67 -1.71
C HIS A 60 2.17 3.17 -1.40
N LEU A 61 3.35 3.65 -1.07
CA LEU A 61 3.67 5.06 -0.83
C LEU A 61 4.22 5.64 -2.12
N TYR A 62 3.47 6.54 -2.76
CA TYR A 62 3.84 7.18 -4.02
C TYR A 62 4.36 8.58 -3.78
N PHE A 63 5.47 8.91 -4.42
CA PHE A 63 6.13 10.21 -4.33
C PHE A 63 6.42 10.77 -5.72
N ASP A 64 6.39 12.10 -5.81
CA ASP A 64 6.97 12.81 -6.93
C ASP A 64 8.47 12.99 -6.67
N VAL A 65 9.27 12.47 -7.58
CA VAL A 65 10.74 12.45 -7.51
C VAL A 65 11.30 13.20 -8.70
N MET A 66 12.32 14.01 -8.48
CA MET A 66 13.03 14.68 -9.57
C MET A 66 14.33 13.94 -9.86
N MET A 67 14.44 13.37 -11.05
CA MET A 67 15.63 12.66 -11.52
C MET A 67 16.56 13.62 -12.26
N ARG A 68 17.87 13.64 -11.88
CA ARG A 68 18.88 14.48 -12.51
C ARG A 68 18.42 15.94 -12.68
N ASP A 69 17.73 16.48 -11.68
CA ASP A 69 17.18 17.84 -11.57
C ASP A 69 16.22 18.28 -12.69
N THR A 70 15.91 17.42 -13.64
CA THR A 70 15.15 17.82 -14.84
C THR A 70 14.00 16.90 -15.20
N VAL A 71 14.00 15.65 -14.76
CA VAL A 71 13.01 14.65 -15.18
C VAL A 71 12.12 14.28 -14.00
N ALA A 72 10.86 14.70 -14.05
CA ALA A 72 9.87 14.32 -13.03
C ALA A 72 9.47 12.85 -13.20
N ALA A 73 9.43 12.12 -12.11
CA ALA A 73 9.07 10.71 -12.04
C ALA A 73 8.10 10.44 -10.89
N ARG A 74 7.16 9.54 -11.10
CA ARG A 74 6.26 9.03 -10.06
C ARG A 74 6.80 7.71 -9.53
N MET A 75 7.31 7.70 -8.31
CA MET A 75 8.00 6.55 -7.73
C MET A 75 7.33 6.00 -6.49
N ILE A 76 7.51 4.72 -6.25
CA ILE A 76 7.14 4.05 -4.99
C ILE A 76 8.34 4.07 -4.05
N PHE A 77 8.09 4.32 -2.76
CA PHE A 77 9.06 4.12 -1.70
C PHE A 77 9.03 2.69 -1.19
N ASP A 78 10.20 2.05 -1.14
CA ASP A 78 10.35 0.63 -0.78
C ASP A 78 11.60 0.39 0.07
N THR A 79 11.41 0.09 1.36
CA THR A 79 12.50 -0.26 2.28
C THR A 79 13.05 -1.69 2.06
N GLY A 80 12.38 -2.52 1.28
CA GLY A 80 12.89 -3.80 0.81
C GLY A 80 13.91 -3.66 -0.33
N ASN A 81 13.98 -2.46 -0.94
CA ASN A 81 14.83 -2.15 -2.07
C ASN A 81 16.12 -1.43 -1.65
N THR A 82 17.26 -1.92 -2.13
CA THR A 82 18.60 -1.46 -1.76
C THR A 82 19.25 -0.49 -2.75
N GLU A 83 18.65 -0.30 -3.92
CA GLU A 83 19.11 0.63 -4.96
C GLU A 83 17.91 1.18 -5.74
N ILE A 84 18.07 2.29 -6.43
CA ILE A 84 17.01 2.86 -7.27
C ILE A 84 16.66 1.90 -8.41
N LEU A 85 15.36 1.64 -8.57
CA LEU A 85 14.78 0.90 -9.72
C LEU A 85 14.10 1.88 -10.64
N ILE A 86 14.30 1.74 -11.95
CA ILE A 86 13.73 2.62 -12.98
C ILE A 86 12.93 1.76 -13.97
N ASP A 87 11.70 2.19 -14.29
CA ASP A 87 10.90 1.49 -15.30
C ASP A 87 11.55 1.57 -16.68
N THR A 88 11.52 0.46 -17.42
CA THR A 88 12.17 0.35 -18.74
C THR A 88 11.62 1.35 -19.78
N HIS A 89 10.30 1.64 -19.75
CA HIS A 89 9.68 2.58 -20.69
C HIS A 89 10.07 4.01 -20.33
N PHE A 90 9.98 4.34 -19.03
CA PHE A 90 10.41 5.64 -18.52
C PHE A 90 11.90 5.90 -18.80
N PHE A 91 12.76 4.90 -18.56
CA PHE A 91 14.18 5.02 -18.86
C PHE A 91 14.45 5.32 -20.33
N LYS A 92 13.82 4.59 -21.27
CA LYS A 92 13.99 4.78 -22.72
C LYS A 92 13.46 6.13 -23.22
N GLU A 93 12.44 6.65 -22.56
CA GLU A 93 11.82 7.93 -22.94
C GLU A 93 12.68 9.12 -22.53
N HIS A 94 13.32 9.05 -21.37
CA HIS A 94 13.95 10.22 -20.74
C HIS A 94 15.48 10.17 -20.68
N PHE A 95 16.09 8.98 -20.79
CA PHE A 95 17.53 8.83 -20.62
C PHE A 95 18.21 8.16 -21.81
N ALA A 96 19.38 8.68 -22.19
CA ALA A 96 20.22 8.01 -23.18
C ALA A 96 20.81 6.72 -22.57
N PRO A 97 20.98 5.64 -23.37
CA PRO A 97 21.66 4.45 -22.89
C PRO A 97 23.07 4.78 -22.38
N SER A 98 23.34 4.36 -21.14
CA SER A 98 24.67 4.52 -20.56
C SER A 98 25.62 3.45 -21.12
N PRO A 99 26.92 3.77 -21.35
CA PRO A 99 27.92 2.79 -21.75
C PRO A 99 28.16 1.72 -20.68
N THR A 100 27.73 1.96 -19.43
CA THR A 100 27.86 1.04 -18.30
C THR A 100 26.61 0.17 -18.11
N LEU A 101 25.58 0.33 -18.95
CA LEU A 101 24.32 -0.44 -18.88
C LEU A 101 24.57 -1.91 -19.30
N GLN A 102 24.42 -2.84 -18.39
CA GLN A 102 24.67 -4.27 -18.61
C GLN A 102 23.45 -5.10 -18.25
N ARG A 103 23.21 -6.15 -19.03
CA ARG A 103 22.14 -7.10 -18.73
C ARG A 103 22.46 -7.88 -17.46
N THR A 104 21.45 -8.02 -16.59
CA THR A 104 21.53 -8.77 -15.34
C THR A 104 20.26 -9.58 -15.11
N LEU A 105 20.27 -10.43 -14.09
CA LEU A 105 19.09 -11.12 -13.58
C LEU A 105 18.91 -10.71 -12.13
N ILE A 106 17.69 -10.40 -11.76
CA ILE A 106 17.31 -10.03 -10.41
C ILE A 106 16.20 -10.94 -9.89
N GLN A 107 16.09 -11.02 -8.59
CA GLN A 107 15.01 -11.76 -7.91
C GLN A 107 14.48 -10.92 -6.75
N GLY A 108 13.16 -10.95 -6.58
CA GLY A 108 12.46 -10.28 -5.50
C GLY A 108 11.46 -11.23 -4.83
N ALA A 109 10.23 -10.76 -4.63
CA ALA A 109 9.17 -11.51 -3.97
C ALA A 109 8.55 -12.63 -4.84
N GLY A 110 8.79 -12.64 -6.15
CA GLY A 110 8.34 -13.68 -7.06
C GLY A 110 9.15 -14.98 -6.95
N ASN A 111 8.77 -15.99 -7.71
CA ASN A 111 9.35 -17.35 -7.63
C ASN A 111 10.34 -17.66 -8.76
N SER A 112 10.83 -16.66 -9.48
CA SER A 112 11.77 -16.81 -10.59
C SER A 112 12.73 -15.62 -10.70
N LEU A 113 13.76 -15.76 -11.55
CA LEU A 113 14.62 -14.65 -11.93
C LEU A 113 13.92 -13.81 -13.02
N GLU A 114 14.09 -12.49 -12.94
CA GLU A 114 13.60 -11.52 -13.93
C GLU A 114 14.77 -10.87 -14.65
N ALA A 115 14.63 -10.66 -15.96
CA ALA A 115 15.64 -9.97 -16.74
C ALA A 115 15.58 -8.45 -16.47
N ALA A 116 16.72 -7.88 -16.19
CA ALA A 116 16.91 -6.46 -15.93
C ALA A 116 18.19 -5.94 -16.60
N TYR A 117 18.41 -4.65 -16.49
CA TYR A 117 19.67 -4.02 -16.85
C TYR A 117 20.18 -3.25 -15.65
N ARG A 118 21.46 -3.40 -15.33
CA ARG A 118 22.13 -2.61 -14.31
C ARG A 118 23.03 -1.56 -14.96
N ASP A 119 22.81 -0.33 -14.59
CA ASP A 119 23.71 0.78 -14.86
C ASP A 119 24.59 1.01 -13.65
N THR A 120 25.91 1.07 -13.83
CA THR A 120 26.87 1.35 -12.74
C THR A 120 27.26 2.83 -12.68
N ALA A 121 26.70 3.68 -13.55
CA ALA A 121 26.88 5.12 -13.47
C ALA A 121 26.22 5.69 -12.19
N GLU A 122 26.66 6.87 -11.80
CA GLU A 122 26.05 7.61 -10.70
C GLU A 122 24.66 8.14 -11.11
N TRP A 123 23.70 7.98 -10.20
CA TRP A 123 22.32 8.42 -10.36
C TRP A 123 21.96 9.39 -9.23
N GLU A 124 21.52 10.57 -9.64
CA GLU A 124 21.09 11.63 -8.72
C GLU A 124 19.58 11.77 -8.82
N TYR A 125 18.95 11.96 -7.67
CA TYR A 125 17.52 12.29 -7.58
C TYR A 125 17.22 13.08 -6.31
N SER A 126 16.08 13.75 -6.30
CA SER A 126 15.57 14.47 -5.12
C SER A 126 14.11 14.12 -4.84
N VAL A 127 13.78 14.08 -3.56
CA VAL A 127 12.42 13.92 -3.05
C VAL A 127 12.13 15.12 -2.16
N GLY A 128 11.25 16.02 -2.61
CA GLY A 128 11.18 17.37 -2.06
C GLY A 128 12.52 18.10 -2.22
N GLU A 129 13.02 18.66 -1.13
CA GLU A 129 14.32 19.39 -1.10
C GLU A 129 15.52 18.47 -0.78
N HIS A 130 15.30 17.15 -0.65
CA HIS A 130 16.33 16.21 -0.20
C HIS A 130 16.97 15.46 -1.37
N HIS A 131 18.20 15.83 -1.68
CA HIS A 131 19.01 15.19 -2.72
C HIS A 131 19.64 13.90 -2.23
N THR A 132 19.76 12.95 -3.15
CA THR A 132 20.40 11.65 -2.94
C THR A 132 21.16 11.25 -4.20
N THR A 133 22.33 10.67 -3.99
CA THR A 133 23.18 10.13 -5.06
C THR A 133 23.39 8.65 -4.78
N GLU A 134 23.11 7.80 -5.77
CA GLU A 134 23.31 6.35 -5.69
C GLU A 134 24.32 5.89 -6.74
N GLN A 135 25.13 4.90 -6.36
CA GLN A 135 26.10 4.29 -7.26
C GLN A 135 25.45 3.13 -7.99
N GLY A 136 24.80 3.45 -9.08
CA GLY A 136 24.09 2.51 -9.94
C GLY A 136 22.57 2.60 -9.84
N ALA A 137 21.92 2.04 -10.83
CA ALA A 137 20.47 1.86 -10.91
C ALA A 137 20.14 0.55 -11.61
N THR A 138 19.02 -0.07 -11.26
CA THR A 138 18.50 -1.21 -12.00
C THR A 138 17.29 -0.80 -12.83
N VAL A 139 17.31 -1.13 -14.13
CA VAL A 139 16.25 -0.84 -15.09
C VAL A 139 15.50 -2.13 -15.43
N LEU A 140 14.20 -2.16 -15.18
CA LEU A 140 13.33 -3.32 -15.44
C LEU A 140 11.90 -2.88 -15.74
N ASP A 141 11.07 -3.78 -16.25
CA ASP A 141 9.67 -3.50 -16.57
C ASP A 141 8.82 -3.49 -15.29
N LEU A 142 8.85 -2.35 -14.57
CA LEU A 142 8.06 -2.14 -13.34
C LEU A 142 6.57 -1.94 -13.65
N ARG A 143 6.23 -1.36 -14.79
CA ARG A 143 4.82 -1.11 -15.18
C ARG A 143 4.03 -2.40 -15.32
N LYS A 144 4.67 -3.49 -15.71
CA LYS A 144 4.06 -4.83 -15.73
C LYS A 144 3.63 -5.30 -14.32
N ILE A 145 4.35 -4.88 -13.27
CA ILE A 145 4.15 -5.32 -11.90
C ILE A 145 3.23 -4.36 -11.14
N LEU A 146 3.52 -3.05 -11.24
CA LEU A 146 2.95 -1.99 -10.41
C LEU A 146 1.92 -1.13 -11.14
N GLY A 147 1.88 -1.21 -12.48
CA GLY A 147 0.96 -0.44 -13.31
C GLY A 147 1.64 0.72 -14.04
N TYR A 148 0.95 1.22 -15.05
CA TYR A 148 1.48 2.19 -16.04
C TYR A 148 1.87 3.54 -15.44
N HIS A 149 1.37 3.87 -14.24
CA HIS A 149 1.60 5.14 -13.55
C HIS A 149 2.85 5.13 -12.65
N VAL A 150 3.65 4.05 -12.67
CA VAL A 150 4.87 3.92 -11.87
C VAL A 150 6.08 4.01 -12.77
N ASP A 151 6.95 4.98 -12.50
CA ASP A 151 8.17 5.24 -13.26
C ASP A 151 9.41 4.64 -12.60
N GLY A 152 9.32 4.31 -11.29
CA GLY A 152 10.44 3.74 -10.55
C GLY A 152 10.13 3.44 -9.09
N MET A 153 11.17 3.01 -8.39
CA MET A 153 11.17 2.78 -6.94
C MET A 153 12.46 3.32 -6.35
N PHE A 154 12.39 3.92 -5.17
CA PHE A 154 13.54 4.32 -4.37
C PHE A 154 13.37 3.80 -2.94
N GLY A 155 14.46 3.69 -2.18
CA GLY A 155 14.32 3.00 -0.89
C GLY A 155 15.42 3.27 0.11
N MET A 156 16.09 2.22 0.56
CA MET A 156 16.99 2.28 1.72
C MET A 156 18.18 3.22 1.56
N GLU A 157 18.67 3.46 0.34
CA GLU A 157 19.78 4.41 0.14
C GLU A 157 19.32 5.85 0.42
N PHE A 158 18.08 6.20 0.06
CA PHE A 158 17.48 7.48 0.47
C PHE A 158 17.41 7.62 1.99
N MET A 159 17.17 6.53 2.72
CA MET A 159 17.06 6.54 4.18
C MET A 159 18.41 6.67 4.89
N ARG A 160 19.51 6.43 4.18
CA ARG A 160 20.87 6.37 4.79
C ARG A 160 21.18 7.65 5.54
N GLY A 161 21.43 7.52 6.85
CA GLY A 161 21.73 8.63 7.74
C GLY A 161 20.57 9.57 8.04
N ARG A 162 19.33 9.21 7.67
CA ARG A 162 18.12 10.02 7.93
C ARG A 162 17.28 9.42 9.04
N LYS A 163 16.52 10.28 9.71
CA LYS A 163 15.39 9.96 10.55
C LYS A 163 14.14 10.46 9.84
N VAL A 164 13.19 9.61 9.57
CA VAL A 164 12.06 9.92 8.68
C VAL A 164 10.75 9.53 9.33
N GLU A 165 9.81 10.47 9.37
CA GLU A 165 8.42 10.24 9.73
C GLU A 165 7.59 9.97 8.48
N PHE A 166 6.72 8.94 8.54
CA PHE A 166 5.69 8.64 7.55
C PHE A 166 4.32 8.73 8.19
N ASN A 167 3.48 9.62 7.68
CA ASN A 167 2.10 9.78 8.11
C ASN A 167 1.16 9.28 6.99
N TYR A 168 0.62 8.08 7.20
CA TYR A 168 -0.30 7.43 6.25
C TYR A 168 -1.67 8.09 6.18
N VAL A 169 -2.02 8.84 7.22
CA VAL A 169 -3.35 9.42 7.43
C VAL A 169 -3.46 10.78 6.76
N ASP A 170 -2.48 11.65 7.02
CA ASP A 170 -2.45 13.01 6.47
C ASP A 170 -1.65 13.07 5.16
N GLY A 171 -0.98 11.97 4.77
CA GLY A 171 -0.34 11.79 3.47
C GLY A 171 0.95 12.59 3.30
N TYR A 172 1.90 12.42 4.22
CA TYR A 172 3.21 13.06 4.08
C TYR A 172 4.37 12.21 4.63
N MET A 173 5.55 12.51 4.17
CA MET A 173 6.84 12.12 4.73
C MET A 173 7.56 13.36 5.24
N LEU A 174 8.24 13.29 6.40
CA LEU A 174 9.02 14.39 6.96
C LEU A 174 10.38 13.89 7.40
N ILE A 175 11.44 14.56 6.92
CA ILE A 175 12.81 14.31 7.38
C ILE A 175 13.03 15.07 8.68
N LEU A 176 13.28 14.32 9.75
CA LEU A 176 13.48 14.89 11.08
C LEU A 176 14.97 15.14 11.38
N PRO A 177 15.31 16.14 12.20
CA PRO A 177 16.65 16.27 12.78
C PRO A 177 17.06 14.98 13.50
N GLN A 178 18.33 14.62 13.47
CA GLN A 178 18.82 13.37 14.08
C GLN A 178 18.63 13.33 15.60
N ASP A 179 18.66 14.49 16.27
CA ASP A 179 18.43 14.65 17.71
C ASP A 179 16.96 14.82 18.10
N ALA A 180 16.06 14.99 17.12
CA ALA A 180 14.63 15.09 17.37
C ALA A 180 14.14 13.83 18.09
N GLN A 181 13.37 14.04 19.16
CA GLN A 181 12.68 12.96 19.86
C GLN A 181 11.27 12.87 19.29
N PRO A 182 10.79 11.65 19.00
CA PRO A 182 9.38 11.46 18.66
C PRO A 182 8.47 12.01 19.79
N GLU A 183 7.32 12.51 19.39
CA GLU A 183 6.32 13.04 20.32
C GLU A 183 5.85 11.95 21.33
N GLU A 184 5.10 12.39 22.34
CA GLU A 184 4.49 11.49 23.31
C GLU A 184 3.56 10.45 22.63
N GLY A 185 3.57 9.24 23.14
CA GLY A 185 2.77 8.13 22.64
C GLY A 185 3.48 7.22 21.63
N TYR A 186 4.64 7.63 21.11
CA TYR A 186 5.45 6.71 20.29
C TYR A 186 6.17 5.67 21.18
N VAL A 187 6.17 4.43 20.72
CA VAL A 187 6.90 3.32 21.32
C VAL A 187 8.06 2.92 20.40
N CYS A 188 9.27 2.90 20.97
CA CYS A 188 10.48 2.49 20.26
C CYS A 188 10.54 0.98 20.10
N VAL A 189 10.68 0.52 18.87
CA VAL A 189 10.99 -0.86 18.51
C VAL A 189 12.45 -0.93 18.08
N LYS A 190 13.26 -1.70 18.81
CA LYS A 190 14.64 -1.96 18.44
C LYS A 190 14.67 -2.97 17.31
N CYS A 191 15.23 -2.56 16.19
CA CYS A 191 15.37 -3.37 15.00
C CYS A 191 16.76 -4.00 14.90
N LYS A 192 17.00 -4.81 13.87
CA LYS A 192 18.31 -5.40 13.56
C LYS A 192 18.56 -5.30 12.07
N TRP A 193 19.82 -5.05 11.70
CA TRP A 193 20.28 -5.21 10.34
C TRP A 193 20.54 -6.68 10.04
N LEU A 194 20.05 -7.18 8.91
CA LEU A 194 20.34 -8.56 8.46
C LEU A 194 21.71 -8.67 7.80
N ASP A 195 22.27 -7.56 7.35
CA ASP A 195 23.53 -7.52 6.63
C ASP A 195 24.39 -6.32 7.03
N ASN A 196 25.69 -6.42 6.75
CA ASN A 196 26.67 -5.37 7.06
C ASN A 196 26.52 -4.10 6.20
N ARG A 197 25.72 -4.14 5.13
CA ARG A 197 25.46 -2.98 4.27
C ARG A 197 24.35 -2.10 4.83
N GLN A 198 23.69 -2.54 5.91
CA GLN A 198 22.54 -1.87 6.49
C GLN A 198 21.41 -1.63 5.46
N ALA A 199 21.14 -2.66 4.68
CA ALA A 199 20.20 -2.60 3.58
C ALA A 199 18.87 -3.27 3.89
N ARG A 200 18.83 -4.19 4.86
CA ARG A 200 17.64 -4.94 5.24
C ARG A 200 17.42 -4.88 6.75
N MET A 201 16.39 -4.18 7.17
CA MET A 201 16.02 -3.97 8.58
C MET A 201 14.90 -4.93 8.98
N VAL A 202 15.08 -5.67 10.07
CA VAL A 202 14.03 -6.51 10.65
C VAL A 202 13.56 -5.98 11.99
N MET A 203 12.26 -6.10 12.25
CA MET A 203 11.62 -5.73 13.49
C MET A 203 10.93 -6.94 14.14
N PRO A 204 10.85 -7.00 15.48
CA PRO A 204 10.10 -8.04 16.18
C PRO A 204 8.60 -7.81 16.05
N VAL A 205 7.85 -8.89 15.73
CA VAL A 205 6.38 -8.92 15.72
C VAL A 205 5.92 -10.23 16.35
N GLY A 206 4.95 -10.15 17.27
CA GLY A 206 4.25 -11.30 17.83
C GLY A 206 2.98 -11.60 17.04
N ILE A 207 2.74 -12.88 16.75
CA ILE A 207 1.52 -13.33 16.06
C ILE A 207 0.92 -14.49 16.84
N LYS A 208 -0.29 -14.33 17.37
CA LYS A 208 -1.13 -15.45 17.77
C LYS A 208 -1.97 -15.86 16.57
N ILE A 209 -1.60 -16.98 15.94
CA ILE A 209 -2.27 -17.49 14.74
C ILE A 209 -3.64 -18.06 15.13
N ASN A 210 -3.66 -18.88 16.17
CA ASN A 210 -4.85 -19.47 16.81
C ASN A 210 -4.49 -19.90 18.24
N ASP A 211 -5.36 -20.63 18.93
CA ASP A 211 -5.09 -21.08 20.30
C ASP A 211 -3.93 -22.07 20.44
N GLU A 212 -3.53 -22.74 19.36
CA GLU A 212 -2.48 -23.76 19.35
C GLU A 212 -1.14 -23.23 18.87
N VAL A 213 -1.13 -22.18 18.04
CA VAL A 213 0.06 -21.71 17.32
C VAL A 213 0.25 -20.22 17.50
N ALA A 214 1.42 -19.87 18.01
CA ALA A 214 1.91 -18.50 18.08
C ALA A 214 3.36 -18.42 17.58
N LEU A 215 3.77 -17.23 17.19
CA LEU A 215 5.09 -16.91 16.68
C LEU A 215 5.52 -15.55 17.22
N ASP A 216 6.66 -15.49 17.89
CA ASP A 216 7.43 -14.25 18.06
C ASP A 216 8.58 -14.30 17.05
N GLY A 217 8.48 -13.46 16.02
CA GLY A 217 9.37 -13.51 14.86
C GLY A 217 10.05 -12.18 14.55
N ASN A 218 11.05 -12.25 13.68
CA ASN A 218 11.74 -11.10 13.12
C ASN A 218 11.29 -10.92 11.65
N PHE A 219 10.67 -9.78 11.37
CA PHE A 219 10.07 -9.51 10.07
C PHE A 219 10.81 -8.38 9.36
N LEU A 220 11.15 -8.60 8.09
CA LEU A 220 11.72 -7.56 7.25
C LEU A 220 10.70 -6.43 7.09
N VAL A 221 11.12 -5.20 7.35
CA VAL A 221 10.30 -4.00 7.11
C VAL A 221 10.32 -3.70 5.62
N ASP A 222 9.19 -3.91 4.97
CA ASP A 222 9.03 -3.82 3.51
C ASP A 222 7.88 -2.85 3.17
N MET A 223 8.21 -1.56 3.05
CA MET A 223 7.24 -0.53 2.66
C MET A 223 6.92 -0.56 1.16
N GLY A 224 7.58 -1.41 0.39
CA GLY A 224 7.21 -1.77 -0.98
C GLY A 224 6.05 -2.77 -1.04
N SER A 225 5.76 -3.47 0.07
CA SER A 225 4.66 -4.43 0.15
C SER A 225 3.35 -3.76 0.58
N SER A 226 2.27 -3.98 -0.18
CA SER A 226 0.91 -3.53 0.18
C SER A 226 0.19 -4.46 1.16
N GLY A 227 0.76 -5.63 1.47
CA GLY A 227 0.22 -6.58 2.46
C GLY A 227 0.41 -6.12 3.89
N SER A 228 -0.25 -6.80 4.85
CA SER A 228 -0.04 -6.55 6.29
C SER A 228 1.18 -7.31 6.79
N LEU A 229 1.05 -8.63 6.86
CA LEU A 229 2.11 -9.56 7.23
C LEU A 229 2.13 -10.73 6.24
N SER A 230 3.33 -11.11 5.82
CA SER A 230 3.55 -12.27 4.95
C SER A 230 4.57 -13.19 5.60
N LEU A 231 4.20 -14.41 5.92
CA LEU A 231 5.10 -15.41 6.51
C LEU A 231 5.92 -16.11 5.41
N ASN A 232 7.19 -16.31 5.65
CA ASN A 232 8.06 -17.04 4.75
C ASN A 232 7.73 -18.55 4.73
N SER A 233 8.05 -19.23 3.65
CA SER A 233 7.82 -20.68 3.52
C SER A 233 8.57 -21.52 4.56
N SER A 234 9.72 -21.05 5.07
CA SER A 234 10.45 -21.66 6.19
C SER A 234 9.62 -21.68 7.49
N VAL A 235 8.87 -20.59 7.78
CA VAL A 235 7.94 -20.52 8.93
C VAL A 235 6.77 -21.50 8.73
N VAL A 236 6.22 -21.57 7.51
CA VAL A 236 5.14 -22.53 7.18
C VAL A 236 5.58 -23.95 7.49
N ALA A 237 6.79 -24.33 7.10
CA ALA A 237 7.32 -25.67 7.36
C ALA A 237 7.56 -25.90 8.86
N ARG A 238 8.15 -24.94 9.55
CA ARG A 238 8.47 -25.01 10.99
C ARG A 238 7.22 -25.13 11.86
N LEU A 239 6.20 -24.34 11.58
CA LEU A 239 4.93 -24.31 12.34
C LEU A 239 3.88 -25.28 11.75
N LYS A 240 4.18 -25.94 10.63
CA LYS A 240 3.26 -26.85 9.93
C LYS A 240 1.90 -26.20 9.60
N LEU A 241 1.91 -24.93 9.19
CA LEU A 241 0.71 -24.11 9.00
C LEU A 241 -0.29 -24.74 8.03
N ASN A 242 0.17 -25.45 7.01
CA ASN A 242 -0.65 -26.20 6.07
C ASN A 242 -1.46 -27.36 6.68
N ARG A 243 -1.19 -27.73 7.94
CA ARG A 243 -1.90 -28.78 8.69
C ARG A 243 -2.80 -28.21 9.78
N VAL A 244 -2.41 -27.08 10.37
CA VAL A 244 -3.10 -26.49 11.54
C VAL A 244 -4.13 -25.42 11.13
N LEU A 245 -4.02 -24.86 9.93
CA LEU A 245 -4.98 -23.88 9.43
C LEU A 245 -6.05 -24.57 8.57
N SER A 246 -7.33 -24.36 8.92
CA SER A 246 -8.47 -24.96 8.22
C SER A 246 -9.15 -24.01 7.22
N ASN A 247 -9.14 -22.70 7.48
CA ASN A 247 -9.85 -21.70 6.69
C ASN A 247 -8.87 -20.80 5.91
N VAL A 248 -8.12 -21.44 5.00
CA VAL A 248 -7.11 -20.76 4.19
C VAL A 248 -7.66 -20.51 2.79
N ARG A 249 -7.53 -19.28 2.29
CA ARG A 249 -7.89 -18.92 0.92
C ARG A 249 -6.63 -18.79 0.08
N LYS A 250 -6.58 -19.51 -1.02
CA LYS A 250 -5.45 -19.44 -1.95
C LYS A 250 -5.64 -18.29 -2.93
N LYS A 251 -4.62 -17.45 -3.07
CA LYS A 251 -4.55 -16.36 -4.04
C LYS A 251 -3.33 -16.54 -4.93
N THR A 252 -3.55 -16.59 -6.22
CA THR A 252 -2.48 -16.73 -7.20
C THR A 252 -2.34 -15.44 -8.01
N TYR A 253 -1.11 -15.03 -8.23
CA TYR A 253 -0.72 -13.84 -9.00
C TYR A 253 0.08 -14.27 -10.23
N ASP A 254 -0.16 -13.62 -11.37
CA ASP A 254 0.67 -13.79 -12.57
C ASP A 254 1.99 -13.03 -12.41
N THR A 255 1.94 -11.88 -11.69
CA THR A 255 3.11 -11.09 -11.33
C THR A 255 2.96 -10.71 -9.86
N GLY A 256 3.60 -11.46 -8.97
CA GLY A 256 3.52 -11.29 -7.51
C GLY A 256 4.70 -10.48 -6.93
N GLY A 257 5.23 -9.51 -7.68
CA GLY A 257 6.45 -8.75 -7.43
C GLY A 257 7.52 -9.09 -8.46
N VAL A 258 8.73 -8.58 -8.29
CA VAL A 258 9.86 -8.92 -9.15
C VAL A 258 10.15 -10.42 -9.04
N GLY A 259 10.22 -11.11 -10.19
CA GLY A 259 10.42 -12.54 -10.26
C GLY A 259 9.17 -13.37 -10.60
N GLY A 260 8.16 -12.77 -11.21
CA GLY A 260 7.05 -13.46 -11.86
C GLY A 260 5.96 -13.95 -10.91
N SER A 261 5.39 -15.11 -11.20
CA SER A 261 4.21 -15.62 -10.50
C SER A 261 4.46 -15.94 -9.02
N ARG A 262 3.41 -15.79 -8.21
CA ARG A 262 3.43 -16.09 -6.78
C ARG A 262 2.09 -16.68 -6.36
N THR A 263 2.12 -17.54 -5.35
CA THR A 263 0.93 -18.03 -4.68
C THR A 263 1.02 -17.76 -3.19
N ASP A 264 0.00 -17.11 -2.67
CA ASP A 264 -0.17 -16.82 -1.25
C ASP A 264 -1.38 -17.57 -0.69
N TYR A 265 -1.30 -17.89 0.58
CA TYR A 265 -2.35 -18.52 1.35
C TYR A 265 -2.79 -17.55 2.45
N LEU A 266 -4.01 -17.04 2.34
CA LEU A 266 -4.59 -16.00 3.19
C LEU A 266 -5.35 -16.63 4.34
N PHE A 267 -5.11 -16.13 5.56
CA PHE A 267 -5.84 -16.53 6.76
C PHE A 267 -5.99 -15.33 7.71
N LYS A 268 -6.84 -15.44 8.73
CA LYS A 268 -6.89 -14.48 9.83
C LYS A 268 -6.08 -14.99 11.00
N ALA A 269 -5.21 -14.16 11.52
CA ALA A 269 -4.57 -14.38 12.82
C ALA A 269 -5.45 -13.82 13.92
N ASP A 270 -5.59 -14.53 15.04
CA ASP A 270 -6.38 -14.07 16.19
C ASP A 270 -5.86 -12.71 16.69
N LYS A 271 -4.52 -12.56 16.71
CA LYS A 271 -3.88 -11.35 17.21
C LYS A 271 -2.50 -11.13 16.61
N VAL A 272 -2.19 -9.90 16.28
CA VAL A 272 -0.85 -9.40 15.95
C VAL A 272 -0.43 -8.37 16.97
N THR A 273 0.76 -8.54 17.55
CA THR A 273 1.31 -7.64 18.57
C THR A 273 2.55 -6.95 18.04
N VAL A 274 2.55 -5.63 18.02
CA VAL A 274 3.70 -4.80 17.62
C VAL A 274 3.77 -3.54 18.49
N ALA A 275 4.96 -3.20 18.94
CA ALA A 275 5.17 -2.04 19.83
C ALA A 275 4.22 -2.03 21.06
N GLY A 276 3.90 -3.20 21.62
CA GLY A 276 2.96 -3.34 22.74
C GLY A 276 1.48 -3.16 22.40
N ASN A 277 1.16 -2.88 21.11
CA ASN A 277 -0.22 -2.73 20.65
C ASN A 277 -0.72 -4.02 20.02
N GLU A 278 -2.03 -4.31 20.18
CA GLU A 278 -2.67 -5.52 19.69
C GLU A 278 -3.69 -5.21 18.60
N LEU A 279 -3.54 -5.87 17.46
CA LEU A 279 -4.49 -5.84 16.33
C LEU A 279 -5.15 -7.22 16.23
N LEU A 280 -6.47 -7.26 16.34
CA LEU A 280 -7.25 -8.50 16.34
C LEU A 280 -7.75 -8.81 14.92
N ASP A 281 -7.96 -10.10 14.62
CA ASP A 281 -8.53 -10.60 13.36
C ASP A 281 -7.80 -10.09 12.10
N MET A 282 -6.49 -9.85 12.22
CA MET A 282 -5.71 -9.32 11.11
C MET A 282 -5.53 -10.36 10.01
N GLN A 283 -5.73 -9.95 8.77
CA GLN A 283 -5.41 -10.79 7.63
C GLN A 283 -3.89 -10.90 7.48
N VAL A 284 -3.42 -12.13 7.48
CA VAL A 284 -2.04 -12.53 7.26
C VAL A 284 -2.00 -13.48 6.07
N ASN A 285 -0.90 -13.49 5.34
CA ASN A 285 -0.67 -14.52 4.33
C ASN A 285 0.64 -15.26 4.60
N TYR A 286 0.75 -16.45 4.06
CA TYR A 286 2.02 -17.13 3.94
C TYR A 286 2.30 -17.50 2.49
N SER A 287 3.59 -17.51 2.15
CA SER A 287 4.03 -17.78 0.79
C SER A 287 4.16 -19.28 0.54
N GLY A 288 3.72 -19.69 -0.67
CA GLY A 288 4.01 -21.01 -1.22
C GLY A 288 5.31 -21.06 -2.04
N ASN A 289 6.11 -20.00 -2.03
CA ASN A 289 7.33 -19.92 -2.84
C ASN A 289 8.41 -20.90 -2.35
N THR A 290 9.16 -21.42 -3.28
CA THR A 290 10.34 -22.30 -3.02
C THR A 290 11.67 -21.60 -3.31
N GLN A 291 11.61 -20.39 -3.86
CA GLN A 291 12.75 -19.55 -4.22
C GLN A 291 12.44 -18.09 -3.92
N GLY A 292 13.47 -17.25 -4.02
CA GLY A 292 13.35 -15.81 -3.79
C GLY A 292 13.26 -15.44 -2.30
N MET A 293 13.05 -14.18 -2.05
CA MET A 293 13.06 -13.58 -0.72
C MET A 293 12.08 -14.29 0.25
N MET A 294 10.91 -14.73 -0.25
CA MET A 294 9.90 -15.40 0.57
C MET A 294 10.25 -16.86 0.94
N ALA A 295 11.36 -17.40 0.43
CA ALA A 295 11.87 -18.71 0.78
C ALA A 295 13.14 -18.64 1.66
N GLU A 296 13.63 -17.44 1.98
CA GLU A 296 14.77 -17.24 2.90
C GLU A 296 14.38 -17.65 4.34
N ASP A 297 15.36 -18.05 5.13
CA ASP A 297 15.22 -18.42 6.55
C ASP A 297 15.93 -17.43 7.50
N SER A 298 16.55 -16.38 6.96
CA SER A 298 17.21 -15.32 7.73
C SER A 298 16.26 -14.39 8.47
N PHE A 299 14.98 -14.41 8.10
CA PHE A 299 13.89 -13.69 8.75
C PHE A 299 12.57 -14.47 8.57
N ASP A 300 11.55 -14.15 9.39
CA ASP A 300 10.33 -14.95 9.45
C ASP A 300 9.25 -14.52 8.43
N GLY A 301 9.41 -13.36 7.84
CA GLY A 301 8.45 -12.81 6.87
C GLY A 301 8.59 -11.31 6.68
N LEU A 302 7.57 -10.68 6.08
CA LEU A 302 7.53 -9.25 5.78
C LEU A 302 6.50 -8.53 6.63
N VAL A 303 6.83 -7.32 7.09
CA VAL A 303 5.90 -6.31 7.55
C VAL A 303 5.69 -5.31 6.40
N GLY A 304 4.48 -5.22 5.89
CA GLY A 304 4.14 -4.28 4.82
C GLY A 304 3.26 -3.13 5.28
N ASN A 305 2.91 -2.28 4.32
CA ASN A 305 2.09 -1.08 4.55
C ASN A 305 0.72 -1.39 5.16
N GLY A 306 0.13 -2.56 4.87
CA GLY A 306 -1.14 -2.96 5.46
C GLY A 306 -1.12 -3.16 6.99
N LEU A 307 0.07 -3.33 7.61
CA LEU A 307 0.25 -3.24 9.05
C LEU A 307 0.63 -1.81 9.46
N LEU A 308 1.59 -1.20 8.75
CA LEU A 308 2.13 0.10 9.12
C LEU A 308 1.10 1.23 9.00
N GLU A 309 0.10 1.13 8.12
CA GLU A 309 -0.99 2.12 7.96
C GLU A 309 -1.83 2.35 9.23
N HIS A 310 -1.71 1.47 10.23
CA HIS A 310 -2.34 1.62 11.54
C HIS A 310 -1.58 2.53 12.50
N PHE A 311 -0.39 2.98 12.10
CA PHE A 311 0.52 3.76 12.95
C PHE A 311 1.02 5.02 12.24
N ASP A 312 1.34 6.05 13.02
CA ASP A 312 2.34 7.04 12.65
C ASP A 312 3.70 6.37 12.84
N VAL A 313 4.57 6.47 11.84
CA VAL A 313 5.82 5.69 11.77
C VAL A 313 7.01 6.63 11.71
N VAL A 314 7.97 6.51 12.62
CA VAL A 314 9.28 7.17 12.50
C VAL A 314 10.37 6.10 12.40
N ILE A 315 11.19 6.16 11.35
CA ILE A 315 12.34 5.28 11.16
C ILE A 315 13.62 6.07 11.39
N ASP A 316 14.39 5.70 12.41
CA ASP A 316 15.74 6.21 12.64
C ASP A 316 16.74 5.22 12.04
N PHE A 317 17.18 5.51 10.82
CA PHE A 317 18.12 4.64 10.11
C PHE A 317 19.45 4.48 10.87
N ALA A 318 20.00 5.58 11.41
CA ALA A 318 21.30 5.56 12.08
C ALA A 318 21.31 4.66 13.32
N LYS A 319 20.19 4.60 14.03
CA LYS A 319 20.03 3.81 15.27
C LYS A 319 19.42 2.43 15.04
N CYS A 320 18.96 2.12 13.83
CA CYS A 320 18.19 0.93 13.52
C CYS A 320 16.96 0.78 14.44
N GLU A 321 16.14 1.83 14.49
CA GLU A 321 14.98 1.92 15.34
C GLU A 321 13.75 2.31 14.54
N ILE A 322 12.60 1.75 14.90
CA ILE A 322 11.30 2.17 14.42
C ILE A 322 10.47 2.62 15.62
N TRP A 323 9.89 3.79 15.52
CA TRP A 323 8.98 4.33 16.52
C TRP A 323 7.57 4.28 15.96
N LEU A 324 6.65 3.70 16.71
CA LEU A 324 5.27 3.49 16.30
C LEU A 324 4.32 4.12 17.31
N ARG A 325 3.34 4.88 16.81
CA ARG A 325 2.23 5.43 17.58
C ARG A 325 0.92 5.05 16.88
N PRO A 326 -0.05 4.40 17.54
CA PRO A 326 -1.36 4.17 16.96
C PRO A 326 -1.97 5.45 16.40
N ASN A 327 -2.41 5.43 15.15
CA ASN A 327 -3.06 6.56 14.50
C ASN A 327 -4.60 6.37 14.45
N ARG A 328 -5.33 7.28 13.81
CA ARG A 328 -6.81 7.21 13.73
C ARG A 328 -7.33 5.97 12.96
N ASN A 329 -6.48 5.28 12.20
CA ASN A 329 -6.84 4.04 11.50
C ASN A 329 -6.55 2.78 12.34
N PHE A 330 -6.04 2.94 13.56
CA PHE A 330 -5.67 1.79 14.39
C PHE A 330 -6.88 0.88 14.65
N GLY A 331 -6.73 -0.40 14.32
CA GLY A 331 -7.80 -1.39 14.47
C GLY A 331 -8.92 -1.32 13.42
N ALA A 332 -8.85 -0.36 12.49
CA ALA A 332 -9.81 -0.30 11.37
C ALA A 332 -9.51 -1.42 10.38
N MET A 333 -10.19 -2.55 10.51
CA MET A 333 -10.00 -3.71 9.63
C MET A 333 -10.84 -3.57 8.36
N LYS A 334 -10.26 -3.99 7.24
CA LYS A 334 -10.95 -4.11 5.96
C LYS A 334 -12.01 -5.21 6.08
N ARG A 335 -13.27 -4.85 5.85
CA ARG A 335 -14.40 -5.79 6.00
C ARG A 335 -14.78 -6.49 4.70
N TYR A 336 -14.38 -5.92 3.57
CA TYR A 336 -14.74 -6.40 2.23
C TYR A 336 -13.50 -6.52 1.37
N ASP A 337 -13.51 -7.47 0.43
CA ASP A 337 -12.48 -7.68 -0.58
C ASP A 337 -13.12 -8.06 -1.92
N SER A 338 -12.64 -7.47 -3.00
CA SER A 338 -13.05 -7.87 -4.36
C SER A 338 -12.62 -9.28 -4.73
N GLY A 339 -11.68 -9.87 -4.00
CA GLY A 339 -11.04 -11.14 -4.34
C GLY A 339 -9.98 -11.03 -5.41
N MET A 340 -9.74 -9.82 -5.93
CA MET A 340 -8.82 -9.57 -7.04
C MET A 340 -7.65 -8.68 -6.60
N THR A 341 -6.53 -8.79 -7.32
CA THR A 341 -5.48 -7.78 -7.37
C THR A 341 -5.46 -7.21 -8.77
N LEU A 342 -5.63 -5.90 -8.87
CA LEU A 342 -5.71 -5.19 -10.13
C LEU A 342 -4.41 -4.40 -10.37
N THR A 343 -3.81 -4.59 -11.55
CA THR A 343 -2.67 -3.78 -12.01
C THR A 343 -3.18 -2.77 -13.03
N PRO A 344 -3.11 -1.45 -12.73
CA PRO A 344 -3.55 -0.41 -13.65
C PRO A 344 -2.79 -0.45 -14.98
N GLN A 345 -3.53 -0.34 -16.09
CA GLN A 345 -3.02 -0.23 -17.44
C GLN A 345 -3.63 1.01 -18.13
N ALA A 346 -3.09 1.40 -19.27
CA ALA A 346 -3.54 2.59 -19.97
C ALA A 346 -5.04 2.56 -20.34
N ASP A 347 -5.58 1.38 -20.62
CA ASP A 347 -6.95 1.17 -21.12
C ASP A 347 -7.83 0.28 -20.21
N GLY A 348 -7.34 -0.07 -19.00
CA GLY A 348 -8.06 -0.95 -18.11
C GLY A 348 -7.31 -1.28 -16.84
N TRP A 349 -7.82 -2.27 -16.12
CA TRP A 349 -7.17 -2.88 -14.97
C TRP A 349 -6.98 -4.37 -15.25
N LEU A 350 -5.74 -4.83 -15.33
CA LEU A 350 -5.41 -6.24 -15.48
C LEU A 350 -5.73 -6.98 -14.17
N VAL A 351 -6.51 -8.05 -14.24
CA VAL A 351 -6.70 -8.98 -13.13
C VAL A 351 -5.43 -9.82 -12.97
N ASN A 352 -4.45 -9.28 -12.26
CA ASN A 352 -3.16 -9.89 -12.02
C ASN A 352 -3.21 -10.99 -10.96
N GLY A 353 -4.03 -10.81 -9.91
CA GLY A 353 -4.22 -11.77 -8.83
C GLY A 353 -5.70 -12.09 -8.60
N LEU A 354 -5.98 -13.35 -8.28
CA LEU A 354 -7.35 -13.82 -8.02
C LEU A 354 -7.35 -14.83 -6.88
N THR A 355 -8.26 -14.64 -5.93
CA THR A 355 -8.49 -15.54 -4.80
C THR A 355 -9.42 -16.69 -5.24
N GLU A 356 -8.96 -17.93 -5.12
CA GLU A 356 -9.76 -19.12 -5.44
C GLU A 356 -11.02 -19.16 -4.57
N GLY A 357 -12.17 -19.42 -5.20
CA GLY A 357 -13.46 -19.46 -4.52
C GLY A 357 -13.98 -18.09 -4.02
N SER A 358 -13.35 -16.96 -4.37
CA SER A 358 -13.95 -15.63 -4.16
C SER A 358 -15.24 -15.47 -4.97
N ASN A 359 -16.06 -14.49 -4.61
CA ASN A 359 -17.28 -14.19 -5.37
C ASN A 359 -16.97 -13.76 -6.81
N ALA A 360 -15.89 -12.98 -7.02
CA ALA A 360 -15.40 -12.65 -8.36
C ALA A 360 -15.04 -13.91 -9.17
N HIS A 361 -14.27 -14.84 -8.57
CA HIS A 361 -13.91 -16.10 -9.20
C HIS A 361 -15.13 -16.94 -9.56
N ARG A 362 -16.10 -17.10 -8.63
CA ARG A 362 -17.36 -17.83 -8.89
C ARG A 362 -18.23 -17.17 -9.94
N ALA A 363 -18.18 -15.85 -10.07
CA ALA A 363 -18.89 -15.10 -11.10
C ALA A 363 -18.24 -15.19 -12.49
N GLY A 364 -17.07 -15.84 -12.60
CA GLY A 364 -16.41 -16.09 -13.88
C GLY A 364 -15.28 -15.12 -14.23
N VAL A 365 -14.83 -14.27 -13.30
CA VAL A 365 -13.61 -13.48 -13.48
C VAL A 365 -12.40 -14.42 -13.49
N MET A 366 -11.45 -14.15 -14.37
CA MET A 366 -10.22 -14.93 -14.53
C MET A 366 -9.00 -14.04 -14.44
N ARG A 367 -7.85 -14.59 -14.02
CA ARG A 367 -6.56 -13.90 -14.16
C ARG A 367 -6.27 -13.65 -15.63
N GLY A 368 -5.68 -12.51 -15.95
CA GLY A 368 -5.43 -12.06 -17.32
C GLY A 368 -6.60 -11.31 -17.95
N ASP A 369 -7.79 -11.27 -17.35
CA ASP A 369 -8.86 -10.39 -17.81
C ASP A 369 -8.44 -8.92 -17.69
N VAL A 370 -8.87 -8.10 -18.66
CA VAL A 370 -8.73 -6.65 -18.59
C VAL A 370 -10.10 -6.04 -18.30
N ILE A 371 -10.26 -5.46 -17.12
CA ILE A 371 -11.47 -4.76 -16.71
C ILE A 371 -11.42 -3.35 -17.29
N THR A 372 -12.37 -3.00 -18.14
CA THR A 372 -12.45 -1.67 -18.82
C THR A 372 -13.35 -0.69 -18.07
N SER A 373 -14.27 -1.19 -17.22
CA SER A 373 -15.03 -0.34 -16.31
C SER A 373 -15.44 -1.09 -15.03
N ILE A 374 -15.55 -0.35 -13.91
CA ILE A 374 -16.08 -0.83 -12.63
C ILE A 374 -17.22 0.12 -12.24
N ASN A 375 -18.43 -0.42 -12.07
CA ASN A 375 -19.64 0.35 -11.76
C ASN A 375 -19.89 1.52 -12.72
N GLY A 376 -19.55 1.33 -14.01
CA GLY A 376 -19.67 2.34 -15.06
C GLY A 376 -18.52 3.34 -15.12
N LEU A 377 -17.57 3.28 -14.20
CA LEU A 377 -16.39 4.16 -14.17
C LEU A 377 -15.22 3.52 -14.93
N THR A 378 -14.53 4.31 -15.72
CA THR A 378 -13.34 3.89 -16.50
C THR A 378 -12.03 4.21 -15.77
N PRO A 379 -10.88 3.67 -16.19
CA PRO A 379 -9.58 4.00 -15.60
C PRO A 379 -9.22 5.49 -15.59
N ARG A 380 -9.81 6.28 -16.50
CA ARG A 380 -9.59 7.74 -16.55
C ARG A 380 -10.34 8.50 -15.45
N GLU A 381 -11.38 7.89 -14.90
CA GLU A 381 -12.26 8.48 -13.87
C GLU A 381 -11.93 7.98 -12.46
N VAL A 382 -11.07 6.98 -12.36
CA VAL A 382 -10.73 6.31 -11.09
C VAL A 382 -9.21 6.31 -10.93
N ASP A 383 -8.73 7.19 -10.04
CA ASP A 383 -7.34 7.14 -9.61
C ASP A 383 -7.05 5.94 -8.71
N ILE A 384 -5.78 5.71 -8.39
CA ILE A 384 -5.36 4.56 -7.58
C ILE A 384 -5.92 4.58 -6.17
N LYS A 385 -6.12 5.75 -5.55
CA LYS A 385 -6.72 5.89 -4.21
C LYS A 385 -8.19 5.49 -4.24
N ARG A 386 -8.93 5.99 -5.23
CA ARG A 386 -10.33 5.64 -5.43
C ARG A 386 -10.52 4.17 -5.74
N LEU A 387 -9.67 3.58 -6.58
CA LEU A 387 -9.68 2.15 -6.88
C LEU A 387 -9.49 1.32 -5.61
N LYS A 388 -8.54 1.69 -4.76
CA LYS A 388 -8.32 1.04 -3.46
C LYS A 388 -9.55 1.17 -2.56
N ALA A 389 -10.11 2.36 -2.43
CA ALA A 389 -11.30 2.62 -1.61
C ALA A 389 -12.50 1.79 -2.10
N MET A 390 -12.73 1.75 -3.41
CA MET A 390 -13.76 0.91 -4.03
C MET A 390 -13.55 -0.58 -3.74
N GLY A 391 -12.30 -1.04 -3.72
CA GLY A 391 -11.95 -2.44 -3.41
C GLY A 391 -12.40 -2.88 -2.02
N TYR A 392 -12.43 -1.97 -1.05
CA TYR A 392 -12.78 -2.24 0.36
C TYR A 392 -14.15 -1.72 0.80
N SER A 393 -14.88 -1.01 -0.06
CA SER A 393 -16.25 -0.57 0.23
C SER A 393 -17.23 -1.75 0.23
N GLU A 394 -18.41 -1.58 0.82
CA GLU A 394 -19.47 -2.60 0.81
C GLU A 394 -20.14 -2.77 -0.56
N GLU A 395 -19.99 -1.78 -1.45
CA GLU A 395 -20.64 -1.74 -2.74
C GLU A 395 -20.31 -2.95 -3.61
N ASP A 396 -21.34 -3.56 -4.21
CA ASP A 396 -21.18 -4.64 -5.17
C ASP A 396 -20.48 -4.12 -6.45
N TRP A 397 -19.72 -4.99 -7.11
CA TRP A 397 -19.05 -4.63 -8.35
C TRP A 397 -19.78 -5.17 -9.58
N SER A 398 -20.03 -4.25 -10.52
CA SER A 398 -20.40 -4.53 -11.90
C SER A 398 -19.23 -4.17 -12.78
N VAL A 399 -18.51 -5.18 -13.29
CA VAL A 399 -17.31 -4.99 -14.11
C VAL A 399 -17.62 -5.29 -15.57
N VAL A 400 -17.01 -4.53 -16.49
CA VAL A 400 -16.95 -4.86 -17.92
C VAL A 400 -15.56 -5.38 -18.20
N ILE A 401 -15.48 -6.59 -18.71
CA ILE A 401 -14.23 -7.29 -19.02
C ILE A 401 -14.11 -7.41 -20.51
N LYS A 402 -12.95 -7.08 -21.06
CA LYS A 402 -12.61 -7.35 -22.45
C LYS A 402 -11.97 -8.72 -22.56
N ARG A 403 -12.66 -9.64 -23.21
CA ARG A 403 -12.20 -11.03 -23.39
C ARG A 403 -12.40 -11.46 -24.84
N ASN A 404 -11.34 -11.95 -25.50
CA ASN A 404 -11.39 -12.42 -26.90
C ASN A 404 -11.99 -11.39 -27.89
N GLY A 405 -11.78 -10.10 -27.65
CA GLY A 405 -12.30 -9.01 -28.50
C GLY A 405 -13.76 -8.61 -28.25
N SER A 406 -14.43 -9.24 -27.26
CA SER A 406 -15.81 -8.92 -26.88
C SER A 406 -15.85 -8.40 -25.45
N ASP A 407 -16.79 -7.50 -25.19
CA ASP A 407 -17.07 -7.00 -23.85
C ASP A 407 -18.07 -7.94 -23.15
N GLU A 408 -17.72 -8.35 -21.93
CA GLU A 408 -18.55 -9.18 -21.06
C GLU A 408 -18.81 -8.44 -19.75
N LYS A 409 -20.08 -8.34 -19.35
CA LYS A 409 -20.46 -7.70 -18.09
C LYS A 409 -20.66 -8.75 -17.02
N ILE A 410 -19.92 -8.64 -15.92
CA ILE A 410 -19.99 -9.53 -14.76
C ILE A 410 -20.34 -8.71 -13.52
N THR A 411 -21.30 -9.19 -12.71
CA THR A 411 -21.68 -8.54 -11.44
C THR A 411 -21.51 -9.54 -10.30
N PHE A 412 -20.92 -9.10 -9.20
CA PHE A 412 -20.71 -9.93 -8.01
C PHE A 412 -20.68 -9.08 -6.74
N LYS A 413 -21.07 -9.70 -5.63
CA LYS A 413 -20.86 -9.16 -4.29
C LYS A 413 -19.41 -9.32 -3.89
N LYS A 414 -18.83 -8.34 -3.20
CA LYS A 414 -17.51 -8.53 -2.61
C LYS A 414 -17.57 -9.56 -1.49
N ASP A 415 -16.45 -10.25 -1.27
CA ASP A 415 -16.33 -11.16 -0.13
C ASP A 415 -16.32 -10.33 1.16
N LYS A 416 -17.04 -10.79 2.17
CA LYS A 416 -17.00 -10.24 3.52
C LYS A 416 -16.01 -11.06 4.35
N TYR A 417 -15.13 -10.38 5.06
CA TYR A 417 -14.19 -11.01 6.00
C TYR A 417 -14.80 -11.23 7.37
#